data_d567176214bd8b1f758b5f16ab14b5e1
#
_entry.id   d567176214bd8b1f758b5f16ab14b5e1
#
_cell.length_a   1.000
_cell.length_b   1.000
_cell.length_c   1.000
_cell.angle_alpha   90.00
_cell.angle_beta   90.00
_cell.angle_gamma   90.00
#
_symmetry.space_group_name_H-M   'P 1'
#
loop_
_entity.id
_entity.type
_entity.pdbx_description
1 polymer ?
#
loop_
_entity_poly.entity_id
_entity_poly.type
_entity_poly.pdbx_seq_one_letter_code
_entity_poly.pdbx_strand_id
1 'polypeptide(L)'
;MPHAAQDGREPTANFEDLPPPAPDFVADLKELRASGPFGTLLVDPPWRFTNRTGKVAPEHRRLARYATMSAKEIAGLPVAELMGTRGHCYLWVPNTLLAEGLMVLENWGFTYKANIVWHKVRKDGGSDGRGVGFYFRNVTELVLFGTRGQLRTLAPGRRQVNFI
;
A
#
# COMPACT_ATOMS: atom_id res chain seq x y z
N MET A 1 11.72 58.95 0.96
CA MET A 1 11.73 57.49 0.70
C MET A 1 10.28 57.05 0.66
N PRO A 2 9.68 56.73 -0.51
CA PRO A 2 8.31 56.26 -0.54
C PRO A 2 8.25 54.75 -0.30
N HIS A 3 7.37 54.34 0.60
CA HIS A 3 6.99 52.96 0.85
C HIS A 3 6.32 52.37 -0.41
N ALA A 4 6.90 51.28 -0.95
CA ALA A 4 6.24 50.46 -1.95
C ALA A 4 5.16 49.62 -1.27
N ALA A 5 3.92 49.80 -1.68
CA ALA A 5 2.81 48.93 -1.33
C ALA A 5 3.03 47.55 -1.92
N GLN A 6 3.08 46.51 -1.09
CA GLN A 6 3.05 45.14 -1.54
C GLN A 6 1.61 44.81 -2.01
N ASP A 7 1.48 44.54 -3.32
CA ASP A 7 0.25 44.06 -3.94
C ASP A 7 -0.01 42.62 -3.47
N GLY A 8 -0.86 42.49 -2.46
CA GLY A 8 -1.25 41.19 -1.87
C GLY A 8 -2.28 40.46 -2.71
N ARG A 9 -1.94 40.11 -3.95
CA ARG A 9 -2.73 39.16 -4.72
C ARG A 9 -2.34 37.76 -4.31
N GLU A 10 -3.22 37.07 -3.60
CA GLU A 10 -3.14 35.62 -3.45
C GLU A 10 -3.16 34.97 -4.86
N PRO A 11 -2.31 33.97 -5.12
CA PRO A 11 -2.36 33.24 -6.38
C PRO A 11 -3.72 32.53 -6.47
N THR A 12 -4.53 32.92 -7.42
CA THR A 12 -5.75 32.20 -7.77
C THR A 12 -5.33 30.82 -8.23
N ALA A 13 -5.67 29.78 -7.45
CA ALA A 13 -5.46 28.39 -7.81
C ALA A 13 -6.17 28.14 -9.15
N ASN A 14 -5.40 27.75 -10.16
CA ASN A 14 -5.95 27.34 -11.43
C ASN A 14 -6.78 26.06 -11.22
N PHE A 15 -8.02 26.05 -11.69
CA PHE A 15 -8.91 24.88 -11.65
C PHE A 15 -8.33 23.64 -12.36
N GLU A 16 -7.34 23.83 -13.24
CA GLU A 16 -6.63 22.77 -13.96
C GLU A 16 -5.64 22.00 -13.07
N ASP A 17 -5.25 22.55 -11.91
CA ASP A 17 -4.32 21.92 -10.95
C ASP A 17 -5.01 21.13 -9.84
N LEU A 18 -6.34 20.98 -9.88
CA LEU A 18 -7.05 20.15 -8.91
C LEU A 18 -6.70 18.67 -9.16
N PRO A 19 -6.32 17.94 -8.11
CA PRO A 19 -6.09 16.51 -8.24
C PRO A 19 -7.39 15.83 -8.73
N PRO A 20 -7.29 14.78 -9.54
CA PRO A 20 -8.46 14.04 -9.98
C PRO A 20 -9.30 13.61 -8.76
N PRO A 21 -10.62 13.49 -8.88
CA PRO A 21 -11.46 13.07 -7.78
C PRO A 21 -10.93 11.75 -7.21
N ALA A 22 -10.93 11.63 -5.88
CA ALA A 22 -10.47 10.42 -5.21
C ALA A 22 -11.29 9.22 -5.72
N PRO A 23 -10.64 8.11 -6.13
CA PRO A 23 -11.35 6.93 -6.59
C PRO A 23 -12.27 6.41 -5.49
N ASP A 24 -13.47 6.02 -5.85
CA ASP A 24 -14.38 5.31 -4.93
C ASP A 24 -14.01 3.82 -4.87
N PHE A 25 -12.95 3.51 -4.15
CA PHE A 25 -12.48 2.14 -3.99
C PHE A 25 -13.55 1.17 -3.48
N VAL A 26 -14.54 1.66 -2.73
CA VAL A 26 -15.63 0.81 -2.24
C VAL A 26 -16.59 0.46 -3.37
N ALA A 27 -16.93 1.40 -4.23
CA ALA A 27 -17.76 1.15 -5.39
C ALA A 27 -17.08 0.18 -6.37
N ASP A 28 -15.78 0.41 -6.67
CA ASP A 28 -14.99 -0.45 -7.56
C ASP A 28 -14.94 -1.90 -7.04
N LEU A 29 -14.71 -2.09 -5.74
CA LEU A 29 -14.68 -3.42 -5.13
C LEU A 29 -16.07 -4.09 -5.14
N LYS A 30 -17.16 -3.33 -4.96
CA LYS A 30 -18.52 -3.87 -5.05
C LYS A 30 -18.84 -4.33 -6.47
N GLU A 31 -18.42 -3.59 -7.49
CA GLU A 31 -18.57 -4.00 -8.88
C GLU A 31 -17.77 -5.28 -9.16
N LEU A 32 -16.53 -5.35 -8.69
CA LEU A 32 -15.67 -6.53 -8.84
C LEU A 32 -16.28 -7.78 -8.20
N ARG A 33 -17.10 -7.63 -7.15
CA ARG A 33 -17.80 -8.73 -6.48
C ARG A 33 -18.67 -9.55 -7.44
N ALA A 34 -19.23 -8.94 -8.46
CA ALA A 34 -20.05 -9.66 -9.45
C ALA A 34 -19.27 -10.74 -10.21
N SER A 35 -17.95 -10.62 -10.28
CA SER A 35 -17.04 -11.58 -10.93
C SER A 35 -16.48 -12.64 -9.99
N GLY A 36 -16.78 -12.56 -8.67
CA GLY A 36 -16.30 -13.49 -7.65
C GLY A 36 -17.19 -14.73 -7.45
N PRO A 37 -16.95 -15.50 -6.38
CA PRO A 37 -15.93 -15.28 -5.37
C PRO A 37 -14.52 -15.68 -5.82
N PHE A 38 -13.53 -14.89 -5.38
CA PHE A 38 -12.13 -15.15 -5.73
C PHE A 38 -11.45 -16.06 -4.72
N GLY A 39 -10.51 -16.90 -5.20
CA GLY A 39 -9.69 -17.79 -4.35
C GLY A 39 -8.34 -17.19 -3.96
N THR A 40 -7.89 -16.16 -4.67
CA THR A 40 -6.62 -15.50 -4.40
C THR A 40 -6.74 -14.00 -4.63
N LEU A 41 -6.15 -13.22 -3.72
CA LEU A 41 -6.05 -11.78 -3.79
C LEU A 41 -4.58 -11.37 -3.73
N LEU A 42 -4.13 -10.56 -4.69
CA LEU A 42 -2.88 -9.81 -4.63
C LEU A 42 -3.25 -8.32 -4.63
N VAL A 43 -2.80 -7.59 -3.62
CA VAL A 43 -3.23 -6.21 -3.42
C VAL A 43 -2.08 -5.34 -2.90
N ASP A 44 -1.98 -4.14 -3.46
CA ASP A 44 -1.08 -3.07 -3.03
C ASP A 44 -1.93 -1.82 -2.72
N PRO A 45 -2.39 -1.67 -1.48
CA PRO A 45 -3.21 -0.53 -1.09
C PRO A 45 -2.45 0.79 -1.17
N PRO A 46 -3.12 1.92 -1.40
CA PRO A 46 -2.50 3.23 -1.44
C PRO A 46 -2.20 3.75 -0.02
N TRP A 47 -1.20 3.17 0.62
CA TRP A 47 -0.84 3.46 2.01
C TRP A 47 -0.50 4.93 2.25
N ARG A 48 -1.10 5.52 3.29
CA ARG A 48 -0.75 6.86 3.77
C ARG A 48 0.40 6.78 4.77
N PHE A 49 1.49 7.44 4.45
CA PHE A 49 2.62 7.61 5.38
C PHE A 49 2.42 8.87 6.21
N THR A 50 2.40 8.72 7.54
CA THR A 50 2.44 9.87 8.47
C THR A 50 3.88 10.14 8.87
N ASN A 51 4.44 11.23 8.37
CA ASN A 51 5.77 11.68 8.79
C ASN A 51 5.65 12.66 9.95
N ARG A 52 6.18 12.30 11.12
CA ARG A 52 6.15 13.13 12.33
C ARG A 52 7.03 14.39 12.24
N THR A 53 7.92 14.49 11.29
CA THR A 53 8.91 15.59 11.20
C THR A 53 8.47 16.75 10.30
N GLY A 54 7.34 16.66 9.63
CA GLY A 54 6.82 17.70 8.72
C GLY A 54 7.69 17.97 7.48
N LYS A 55 8.86 17.34 7.36
CA LYS A 55 9.69 17.44 6.15
C LYS A 55 9.17 16.45 5.12
N VAL A 56 8.64 17.00 4.03
CA VAL A 56 8.20 16.19 2.88
C VAL A 56 9.45 15.66 2.18
N ALA A 57 9.71 14.37 2.30
CA ALA A 57 10.74 13.72 1.51
C ALA A 57 10.36 13.79 0.00
N PRO A 58 11.33 13.80 -0.92
CA PRO A 58 11.05 13.88 -2.38
C PRO A 58 10.06 12.83 -2.87
N GLU A 59 10.00 11.68 -2.23
CA GLU A 59 9.05 10.60 -2.52
C GLU A 59 7.60 11.01 -2.21
N HIS A 60 7.36 11.86 -1.23
CA HIS A 60 6.02 12.35 -0.90
C HIS A 60 5.42 13.21 -2.00
N ARG A 61 6.23 13.85 -2.85
CA ARG A 61 5.74 14.52 -4.06
C ARG A 61 5.13 13.54 -5.07
N ARG A 62 5.57 12.28 -5.08
CA ARG A 62 4.96 11.22 -5.91
C ARG A 62 3.63 10.76 -5.31
N LEU A 63 3.53 10.70 -3.99
CA LEU A 63 2.29 10.35 -3.28
C LEU A 63 1.20 11.43 -3.41
N ALA A 64 1.57 12.69 -3.65
CA ALA A 64 0.60 13.76 -3.95
C ALA A 64 -0.18 13.53 -5.26
N ARG A 65 0.24 12.58 -6.10
CA ARG A 65 -0.45 12.21 -7.35
C ARG A 65 -1.53 11.16 -7.16
N TYR A 66 -1.59 10.52 -5.98
CA TYR A 66 -2.55 9.45 -5.69
C TYR A 66 -3.30 9.77 -4.41
N ALA A 67 -4.60 9.50 -4.41
CA ALA A 67 -5.38 9.49 -3.18
C ALA A 67 -4.85 8.37 -2.27
N THR A 68 -4.33 8.72 -1.09
CA THR A 68 -3.83 7.74 -0.11
C THR A 68 -4.85 7.48 0.98
N MET A 69 -4.85 6.27 1.53
CA MET A 69 -5.73 5.84 2.60
C MET A 69 -4.96 5.53 3.88
N SER A 70 -5.53 5.86 5.02
CA SER A 70 -5.03 5.39 6.31
C SER A 70 -5.20 3.87 6.44
N ALA A 71 -4.43 3.23 7.30
CA ALA A 71 -4.58 1.80 7.57
C ALA A 71 -6.00 1.41 8.03
N LYS A 72 -6.68 2.31 8.76
CA LYS A 72 -8.08 2.13 9.16
C LYS A 72 -9.03 2.12 7.97
N GLU A 73 -8.89 3.05 7.05
CA GLU A 73 -9.70 3.13 5.83
C GLU A 73 -9.48 1.89 4.96
N ILE A 74 -8.22 1.44 4.81
CA ILE A 74 -7.87 0.22 4.08
C ILE A 74 -8.48 -1.01 4.75
N ALA A 75 -8.38 -1.13 6.08
CA ALA A 75 -8.97 -2.24 6.83
C ALA A 75 -10.51 -2.30 6.69
N GLY A 76 -11.15 -1.15 6.51
CA GLY A 76 -12.61 -1.03 6.31
C GLY A 76 -13.08 -1.35 4.89
N LEU A 77 -12.20 -1.60 3.93
CA LEU A 77 -12.58 -2.00 2.58
C LEU A 77 -13.29 -3.38 2.59
N PRO A 78 -14.34 -3.58 1.78
CA PRO A 78 -15.15 -4.81 1.78
C PRO A 78 -14.46 -5.99 1.09
N VAL A 79 -13.16 -6.17 1.31
CA VAL A 79 -12.34 -7.22 0.70
C VAL A 79 -12.83 -8.62 1.07
N ALA A 80 -13.30 -8.79 2.30
CA ALA A 80 -13.84 -10.07 2.76
C ALA A 80 -15.02 -10.58 1.91
N GLU A 81 -15.78 -9.66 1.29
CA GLU A 81 -16.94 -9.97 0.46
C GLU A 81 -16.57 -10.46 -0.95
N LEU A 82 -15.34 -10.16 -1.41
CA LEU A 82 -14.81 -10.61 -2.70
C LEU A 82 -14.38 -12.08 -2.64
N MET A 83 -14.08 -12.58 -1.45
CA MET A 83 -13.40 -13.84 -1.27
C MET A 83 -14.37 -14.98 -0.96
N GLY A 84 -14.03 -16.15 -1.46
CA GLY A 84 -14.68 -17.40 -1.06
C GLY A 84 -14.41 -17.76 0.41
N THR A 85 -15.00 -18.87 0.87
CA THR A 85 -14.78 -19.40 2.21
C THR A 85 -13.34 -19.86 2.45
N ARG A 86 -12.60 -20.10 1.37
CA ARG A 86 -11.17 -20.46 1.38
C ARG A 86 -10.44 -19.59 0.36
N GLY A 87 -9.27 -19.08 0.74
CA GLY A 87 -8.49 -18.24 -0.16
C GLY A 87 -7.15 -17.79 0.41
N HIS A 88 -6.34 -17.23 -0.46
CA HIS A 88 -5.04 -16.65 -0.16
C HIS A 88 -5.11 -15.14 -0.32
N CYS A 89 -4.38 -14.43 0.53
CA CYS A 89 -4.14 -12.99 0.37
C CYS A 89 -2.64 -12.73 0.38
N TYR A 90 -2.20 -11.97 -0.61
CA TYR A 90 -0.86 -11.40 -0.73
C TYR A 90 -1.01 -9.89 -0.62
N LEU A 91 -0.68 -9.35 0.54
CA LEU A 91 -0.82 -7.93 0.87
C LEU A 91 0.55 -7.25 0.83
N TRP A 92 0.73 -6.34 -0.13
CA TRP A 92 1.95 -5.54 -0.22
C TRP A 92 1.98 -4.47 0.87
N VAL A 93 3.06 -4.45 1.65
CA VAL A 93 3.16 -3.58 2.83
C VAL A 93 4.55 -2.96 2.90
N PRO A 94 4.65 -1.64 3.02
CA PRO A 94 5.92 -0.98 3.33
C PRO A 94 6.44 -1.43 4.71
N ASN A 95 7.75 -1.62 4.86
CA ASN A 95 8.37 -2.08 6.10
C ASN A 95 7.94 -1.29 7.35
N THR A 96 7.76 0.02 7.19
CA THR A 96 7.38 0.94 8.29
C THR A 96 5.93 0.78 8.75
N LEU A 97 5.10 0.10 7.95
CA LEU A 97 3.67 -0.13 8.20
C LEU A 97 3.35 -1.61 8.42
N LEU A 98 4.35 -2.41 8.84
CA LEU A 98 4.17 -3.84 9.06
C LEU A 98 3.05 -4.16 10.07
N ALA A 99 3.00 -3.44 11.18
CA ALA A 99 1.98 -3.64 12.21
C ALA A 99 0.57 -3.34 11.67
N GLU A 100 0.44 -2.25 10.92
CA GLU A 100 -0.78 -1.86 10.24
C GLU A 100 -1.18 -2.87 9.17
N GLY A 101 -0.21 -3.39 8.42
CA GLY A 101 -0.45 -4.43 7.42
C GLY A 101 -0.99 -5.72 8.02
N LEU A 102 -0.45 -6.15 9.16
CA LEU A 102 -0.95 -7.33 9.89
C LEU A 102 -2.40 -7.10 10.36
N MET A 103 -2.68 -5.92 10.91
CA MET A 103 -4.03 -5.54 11.33
C MET A 103 -5.01 -5.52 10.15
N VAL A 104 -4.62 -4.97 9.00
CA VAL A 104 -5.45 -4.96 7.78
C VAL A 104 -5.75 -6.38 7.31
N LEU A 105 -4.73 -7.24 7.26
CA LEU A 105 -4.87 -8.64 6.84
C LEU A 105 -5.88 -9.39 7.72
N GLU A 106 -5.80 -9.19 9.04
CA GLU A 106 -6.71 -9.78 10.02
C GLU A 106 -8.15 -9.25 9.86
N ASN A 107 -8.33 -7.95 9.70
CA ASN A 107 -9.65 -7.34 9.48
C ASN A 107 -10.34 -7.84 8.20
N TRP A 108 -9.57 -8.19 7.17
CA TRP A 108 -10.09 -8.81 5.95
C TRP A 108 -10.40 -10.30 6.10
N GLY A 109 -10.21 -10.87 7.31
CA GLY A 109 -10.53 -12.26 7.65
C GLY A 109 -9.47 -13.27 7.22
N PHE A 110 -8.21 -12.84 7.08
CA PHE A 110 -7.08 -13.73 6.78
C PHE A 110 -6.19 -13.92 8.01
N THR A 111 -5.74 -15.15 8.19
CA THR A 111 -4.70 -15.46 9.19
C THR A 111 -3.34 -15.37 8.55
N TYR A 112 -2.46 -14.53 9.08
CA TYR A 112 -1.07 -14.42 8.64
C TYR A 112 -0.34 -15.76 8.75
N LYS A 113 0.45 -16.12 7.74
CA LYS A 113 1.24 -17.36 7.68
C LYS A 113 2.72 -17.12 7.45
N ALA A 114 3.06 -16.21 6.56
CA ALA A 114 4.42 -15.92 6.16
C ALA A 114 4.48 -14.56 5.47
N ASN A 115 5.68 -14.14 5.10
CA ASN A 115 5.87 -12.99 4.22
C ASN A 115 6.89 -13.35 3.13
N ILE A 116 6.77 -12.66 2.00
CA ILE A 116 7.79 -12.63 0.97
C ILE A 116 8.51 -11.30 1.11
N VAL A 117 9.83 -11.33 1.05
CA VAL A 117 10.68 -10.14 1.05
C VAL A 117 11.07 -9.81 -0.38
N TRP A 118 10.60 -8.68 -0.87
CA TRP A 118 11.03 -8.17 -2.17
C TRP A 118 12.22 -7.24 -2.00
N HIS A 119 13.37 -7.63 -2.59
CA HIS A 119 14.60 -6.84 -2.57
C HIS A 119 14.69 -5.96 -3.80
N LYS A 120 14.77 -4.66 -3.59
CA LYS A 120 14.92 -3.68 -4.66
C LYS A 120 16.39 -3.62 -5.11
N VAL A 121 16.64 -4.11 -6.29
CA VAL A 121 17.97 -4.09 -6.91
C VAL A 121 18.03 -3.10 -8.06
N ARG A 122 19.21 -2.51 -8.27
CA ARG A 122 19.51 -1.70 -9.44
C ARG A 122 19.86 -2.60 -10.62
N LYS A 123 19.93 -2.00 -11.81
CA LYS A 123 20.33 -2.71 -13.04
C LYS A 123 21.72 -3.37 -12.96
N ASP A 124 22.61 -2.82 -12.12
CA ASP A 124 23.97 -3.33 -11.87
C ASP A 124 24.00 -4.43 -10.79
N GLY A 125 22.85 -4.89 -10.30
CA GLY A 125 22.73 -5.91 -9.26
C GLY A 125 22.94 -5.41 -7.83
N GLY A 126 23.35 -4.15 -7.64
CA GLY A 126 23.49 -3.57 -6.31
C GLY A 126 22.15 -3.22 -5.67
N SER A 127 22.10 -3.15 -4.34
CA SER A 127 20.90 -2.70 -3.62
C SER A 127 20.49 -1.27 -4.03
N ASP A 128 19.18 -1.01 -4.17
CA ASP A 128 18.69 0.34 -4.46
C ASP A 128 18.81 1.23 -3.22
N GLY A 129 19.94 1.93 -3.10
CA GLY A 129 20.24 2.81 -1.97
C GLY A 129 19.42 4.11 -1.92
N ARG A 130 18.39 4.27 -2.76
CA ARG A 130 17.51 5.47 -2.80
C ARG A 130 16.37 5.41 -1.81
N GLY A 131 16.17 4.28 -1.13
CA GLY A 131 15.15 4.15 -0.10
C GLY A 131 15.41 5.11 1.07
N VAL A 132 14.35 5.71 1.61
CA VAL A 132 14.40 6.56 2.81
C VAL A 132 14.07 5.76 4.05
N GLY A 133 14.80 6.03 5.11
CA GLY A 133 14.56 5.47 6.43
C GLY A 133 15.44 6.18 7.45
N PHE A 134 14.95 6.37 8.69
CA PHE A 134 15.69 7.09 9.72
C PHE A 134 16.89 6.32 10.26
N TYR A 135 16.75 5.00 10.38
CA TYR A 135 17.79 4.11 10.91
C TYR A 135 18.48 3.33 9.81
N PHE A 136 17.69 2.76 8.90
CA PHE A 136 18.17 1.98 7.76
C PHE A 136 17.51 2.45 6.47
N ARG A 137 18.23 2.42 5.37
CA ARG A 137 17.63 2.64 4.05
C ARG A 137 16.81 1.41 3.67
N ASN A 138 15.52 1.63 3.40
CA ASN A 138 14.62 0.56 3.00
C ASN A 138 14.89 0.13 1.56
N VAL A 139 15.63 -0.95 1.41
CA VAL A 139 15.91 -1.59 0.11
C VAL A 139 15.00 -2.80 -0.12
N THR A 140 14.09 -3.08 0.81
CA THR A 140 13.12 -4.17 0.72
C THR A 140 11.70 -3.66 0.92
N GLU A 141 10.73 -4.44 0.46
CA GLU A 141 9.33 -4.35 0.84
C GLU A 141 8.81 -5.73 1.21
N LEU A 142 7.69 -5.78 1.90
CA LEU A 142 7.09 -7.03 2.36
C LEU A 142 5.79 -7.30 1.60
N VAL A 143 5.59 -8.56 1.22
CA VAL A 143 4.28 -9.06 0.82
C VAL A 143 3.82 -10.04 1.90
N LEU A 144 2.87 -9.63 2.73
CA LEU A 144 2.30 -10.49 3.76
C LEU A 144 1.43 -11.54 3.12
N PHE A 145 1.66 -12.80 3.47
CA PHE A 145 0.86 -13.92 3.02
C PHE A 145 -0.08 -14.38 4.13
N GLY A 146 -1.37 -14.38 3.84
CA GLY A 146 -2.40 -14.88 4.73
C GLY A 146 -3.32 -15.89 4.06
N THR A 147 -3.97 -16.73 4.87
CA THR A 147 -4.95 -17.70 4.41
C THR A 147 -6.29 -17.51 5.12
N ARG A 148 -7.36 -17.79 4.40
CA ARG A 148 -8.72 -17.87 4.92
C ARG A 148 -9.24 -19.29 4.74
N GLY A 149 -9.84 -19.86 5.78
CA GLY A 149 -10.29 -21.26 5.78
C GLY A 149 -9.14 -22.28 5.83
N GLN A 150 -9.46 -23.54 5.62
CA GLN A 150 -8.47 -24.61 5.62
C GLN A 150 -7.91 -24.83 4.22
N LEU A 151 -6.62 -24.52 4.07
CA LEU A 151 -5.89 -24.71 2.82
C LEU A 151 -4.66 -25.58 3.10
N ARG A 152 -4.44 -26.56 2.23
CA ARG A 152 -3.25 -27.41 2.25
C ARG A 152 -2.39 -27.12 1.03
N THR A 153 -1.09 -27.33 1.15
CA THR A 153 -0.18 -27.33 0.01
C THR A 153 -0.56 -28.43 -0.97
N LEU A 154 -0.52 -28.15 -2.28
CA LEU A 154 -0.91 -29.10 -3.32
C LEU A 154 -0.01 -30.31 -3.39
N ALA A 155 1.27 -30.18 -3.00
CA ALA A 155 2.24 -31.25 -2.99
C ALA A 155 3.20 -31.10 -1.80
N PRO A 156 3.62 -32.22 -1.17
CA PRO A 156 4.68 -32.20 -0.16
C PRO A 156 6.01 -31.71 -0.74
N GLY A 157 6.85 -31.08 0.07
CA GLY A 157 8.22 -30.76 -0.28
C GLY A 157 8.42 -29.56 -1.20
N ARG A 158 7.40 -28.73 -1.44
CA ARG A 158 7.60 -27.43 -2.12
C ARG A 158 8.47 -26.53 -1.24
N ARG A 159 9.65 -26.20 -1.78
CA ARG A 159 10.67 -25.38 -1.09
C ARG A 159 10.87 -24.09 -1.85
N GLN A 160 9.86 -23.26 -1.92
CA GLN A 160 10.03 -21.91 -2.43
C GLN A 160 10.58 -21.03 -1.31
N VAL A 161 11.67 -20.34 -1.60
CA VAL A 161 12.20 -19.33 -0.70
C VAL A 161 11.28 -18.09 -0.70
N ASN A 162 11.20 -17.43 0.42
CA ASN A 162 10.38 -16.21 0.59
C ASN A 162 11.17 -14.93 0.29
N PHE A 163 12.04 -14.97 -0.69
CA PHE A 163 12.91 -13.86 -1.10
C PHE A 163 12.92 -13.75 -2.63
N ILE A 164 12.68 -12.54 -3.14
CA ILE A 164 12.66 -12.20 -4.56
C ILE A 164 13.32 -10.85 -4.84
#